data_9ac1926ce8dc155c9f0d67c51c53a78e
#
_entry.id   9ac1926ce8dc155c9f0d67c51c53a78e
#
_cell.length_a   1.000
_cell.length_b   1.000
_cell.length_c   1.000
_cell.angle_alpha   90.00
_cell.angle_beta   90.00
_cell.angle_gamma   90.00
#
_symmetry.space_group_name_H-M   'P 1'
#
loop_
_entity.id
_entity.type
_entity.pdbx_description
1 polymer ?
#
loop_
_entity_poly.entity_id
_entity_poly.type
_entity_poly.pdbx_seq_one_letter_code
_entity_poly.pdbx_strand_id
1 'polypeptide(L)'
;LNESIIAAMKIIPEFKKQYKLQIVNTIFLTDGEAHSTPLTYQEYESFGKSTVAEKRSLGTMVIRHKKTMLQEVVDSHSQTSALLKLCKQITGCNIVGFYILNGRDFRNVLYRYKIPVDHDLARAEFRKNNYRILTSAGYDEYYLIRAEGMDTDDDEGFVVKENATTRGLVSAFSKYTSGRLMNRVVLNRFIGVIS
;
A
#
# COMPACT_ATOMS: atom_id res chain seq x y z
N LEU A 1 -0.63 -5.93 7.26
CA LEU A 1 0.48 -5.47 6.41
C LEU A 1 1.83 -5.56 7.12
N ASN A 2 2.01 -5.00 8.33
CA ASN A 2 3.31 -5.04 9.04
C ASN A 2 3.82 -6.46 9.27
N GLU A 3 2.94 -7.38 9.67
CA GLU A 3 3.27 -8.79 9.84
C GLU A 3 3.65 -9.46 8.52
N SER A 4 2.98 -9.10 7.42
CA SER A 4 3.32 -9.59 6.08
C SER A 4 4.70 -9.11 5.63
N ILE A 5 5.09 -7.87 5.95
CA ILE A 5 6.42 -7.35 5.67
C ILE A 5 7.49 -8.11 6.48
N ILE A 6 7.21 -8.38 7.75
CA ILE A 6 8.12 -9.17 8.61
C ILE A 6 8.28 -10.60 8.06
N ALA A 7 7.19 -11.23 7.65
CA ALA A 7 7.24 -12.55 7.01
C ALA A 7 8.04 -12.53 5.70
N ALA A 8 7.87 -11.50 4.88
CA ALA A 8 8.61 -11.31 3.63
C ALA A 8 10.13 -11.26 3.84
N MET A 9 10.61 -10.63 4.93
CA MET A 9 12.04 -10.58 5.27
C MET A 9 12.65 -11.98 5.45
N LYS A 10 11.84 -12.97 5.83
CA LYS A 10 12.28 -14.36 5.94
C LYS A 10 12.09 -15.14 4.65
N ILE A 11 10.93 -15.00 4.02
CA ILE A 11 10.53 -15.80 2.86
C ILE A 11 11.35 -15.44 1.62
N ILE A 12 11.55 -14.15 1.34
CA ILE A 12 12.21 -13.70 0.10
C ILE A 12 13.66 -14.20 -0.03
N PRO A 13 14.52 -14.10 1.00
CA PRO A 13 15.89 -14.63 0.90
C PRO A 13 15.93 -16.14 0.68
N GLU A 14 15.04 -16.90 1.32
CA GLU A 14 14.94 -18.35 1.13
C GLU A 14 14.47 -18.67 -0.29
N PHE A 15 13.47 -17.96 -0.79
CA PHE A 15 12.95 -18.09 -2.15
C PHE A 15 14.03 -17.77 -3.22
N LYS A 16 14.75 -16.64 -3.06
CA LYS A 16 15.86 -16.26 -3.95
C LYS A 16 16.92 -17.36 -4.00
N LYS A 17 17.30 -17.90 -2.85
CA LYS A 17 18.30 -18.95 -2.75
C LYS A 17 17.82 -20.25 -3.41
N GLN A 18 16.60 -20.67 -3.12
CA GLN A 18 16.02 -21.93 -3.63
C GLN A 18 15.93 -21.94 -5.15
N TYR A 19 15.48 -20.83 -5.74
CA TYR A 19 15.24 -20.72 -7.18
C TYR A 19 16.37 -20.01 -7.94
N LYS A 20 17.47 -19.66 -7.25
CA LYS A 20 18.66 -18.97 -7.83
C LYS A 20 18.28 -17.66 -8.56
N LEU A 21 17.34 -16.90 -8.01
CA LEU A 21 16.83 -15.67 -8.61
C LEU A 21 17.77 -14.50 -8.31
N GLN A 22 18.05 -13.68 -9.34
CA GLN A 22 18.83 -12.44 -9.18
C GLN A 22 17.94 -11.28 -8.73
N ILE A 23 16.79 -11.14 -9.35
CA ILE A 23 15.83 -10.05 -9.10
C ILE A 23 14.53 -10.66 -8.57
N VAL A 24 13.99 -10.05 -7.53
CA VAL A 24 12.65 -10.36 -7.00
C VAL A 24 11.93 -9.04 -6.78
N ASN A 25 10.73 -8.92 -7.32
CA ASN A 25 9.83 -7.81 -7.08
C ASN A 25 8.74 -8.26 -6.09
N THR A 26 8.56 -7.48 -5.04
CA THR A 26 7.58 -7.76 -4.00
C THR A 26 6.44 -6.77 -4.09
N ILE A 27 5.22 -7.26 -4.15
CA ILE A 27 4.02 -6.45 -4.29
C ILE A 27 3.19 -6.59 -3.02
N PHE A 28 2.86 -5.47 -2.38
CA PHE A 28 1.89 -5.40 -1.30
C PHE A 28 0.61 -4.74 -1.82
N LEU A 29 -0.47 -5.51 -1.83
CA LEU A 29 -1.81 -5.03 -2.14
C LEU A 29 -2.62 -4.91 -0.85
N THR A 30 -3.21 -3.75 -0.58
CA THR A 30 -3.99 -3.50 0.63
C THR A 30 -5.20 -2.59 0.33
N ASP A 31 -6.28 -2.83 1.04
CA ASP A 31 -7.49 -2.01 1.07
C ASP A 31 -7.59 -1.16 2.34
N GLY A 32 -6.56 -1.22 3.19
CA GLY A 32 -6.50 -0.50 4.45
C GLY A 32 -5.09 -0.13 4.87
N GLU A 33 -5.00 0.85 5.75
CA GLU A 33 -3.74 1.25 6.35
C GLU A 33 -3.31 0.24 7.43
N ALA A 34 -1.99 0.01 7.51
CA ALA A 34 -1.45 -0.78 8.59
C ALA A 34 -1.59 -0.06 9.94
N HIS A 35 -2.21 -0.73 10.90
CA HIS A 35 -2.11 -0.33 12.29
C HIS A 35 -0.72 -0.68 12.83
N SER A 36 -0.25 0.11 13.81
CA SER A 36 1.01 -0.23 14.49
C SER A 36 0.87 -1.59 15.18
N THR A 37 1.77 -2.51 14.87
CA THR A 37 1.83 -3.80 15.54
C THR A 37 2.29 -3.60 16.98
N PRO A 38 1.63 -4.19 17.97
CA PRO A 38 2.06 -4.11 19.37
C PRO A 38 3.45 -4.75 19.52
N LEU A 39 4.30 -4.11 20.28
CA LEU A 39 5.71 -4.49 20.40
C LEU A 39 6.01 -5.21 21.69
N THR A 40 5.08 -5.17 22.64
CA THR A 40 5.16 -5.90 23.91
C THR A 40 3.78 -6.41 24.30
N TYR A 41 3.77 -7.65 24.76
CA TYR A 41 2.60 -8.27 25.38
C TYR A 41 2.85 -8.34 26.88
N GLN A 42 1.84 -8.06 27.67
CA GLN A 42 1.88 -8.20 29.11
C GLN A 42 0.73 -9.10 29.53
N GLU A 43 1.05 -10.21 30.20
CA GLU A 43 0.04 -11.06 30.80
C GLU A 43 -0.42 -10.45 32.13
N TYR A 44 -1.72 -10.38 32.32
CA TYR A 44 -2.34 -10.01 33.58
C TYR A 44 -3.20 -11.17 34.08
N GLU A 45 -3.08 -11.48 35.35
CA GLU A 45 -4.10 -12.25 36.01
C GLU A 45 -5.20 -11.31 36.52
N SER A 46 -6.39 -11.41 35.96
CA SER A 46 -7.58 -10.72 36.43
C SER A 46 -8.67 -11.75 36.71
N PHE A 47 -9.16 -11.79 37.95
CA PHE A 47 -10.23 -12.71 38.39
C PHE A 47 -9.94 -14.21 38.12
N GLY A 48 -8.70 -14.65 38.27
CA GLY A 48 -8.30 -16.05 38.04
C GLY A 48 -8.28 -16.50 36.59
N LYS A 49 -8.30 -15.54 35.64
CA LYS A 49 -8.09 -15.78 34.21
C LYS A 49 -6.87 -15.02 33.74
N SER A 50 -5.96 -15.71 33.06
CA SER A 50 -4.86 -15.04 32.33
C SER A 50 -5.41 -14.27 31.14
N THR A 51 -5.22 -12.97 31.15
CA THR A 51 -5.59 -12.08 30.04
C THR A 51 -4.31 -11.49 29.46
N VAL A 52 -4.09 -11.65 28.17
CA VAL A 52 -2.97 -11.01 27.46
C VAL A 52 -3.42 -9.63 27.00
N ALA A 53 -2.82 -8.59 27.55
CA ALA A 53 -3.05 -7.22 27.05
C ALA A 53 -1.87 -6.75 26.22
N GLU A 54 -2.18 -6.19 25.08
CA GLU A 54 -1.21 -5.58 24.19
C GLU A 54 -0.76 -4.23 24.75
N LYS A 55 0.52 -4.08 25.03
CA LYS A 55 1.10 -2.79 25.39
C LYS A 55 1.68 -2.13 24.13
N ARG A 56 1.01 -1.11 23.62
CA ARG A 56 1.56 -0.25 22.57
C ARG A 56 2.58 0.69 23.19
N SER A 57 3.82 0.65 22.72
CA SER A 57 4.79 1.68 23.10
C SER A 57 4.45 3.00 22.40
N LEU A 58 4.39 4.07 23.18
CA LEU A 58 4.17 5.43 22.69
C LEU A 58 5.49 6.17 22.40
N GLY A 59 6.63 5.51 22.54
CA GLY A 59 7.96 6.10 22.41
C GLY A 59 8.67 5.70 21.11
N THR A 60 9.84 6.32 20.92
CA THR A 60 10.79 5.96 19.86
C THR A 60 11.43 4.63 20.19
N MET A 61 11.48 3.73 19.24
CA MET A 61 12.05 2.40 19.39
C MET A 61 12.98 2.06 18.24
N VAL A 62 13.76 0.99 18.42
CA VAL A 62 14.63 0.45 17.39
C VAL A 62 14.17 -0.96 17.05
N ILE A 63 13.84 -1.17 15.77
CA ILE A 63 13.63 -2.52 15.24
C ILE A 63 14.96 -3.00 14.67
N ARG A 64 15.40 -4.20 15.10
CA ARG A 64 16.66 -4.82 14.68
C ARG A 64 16.43 -6.21 14.12
N HIS A 65 16.99 -6.48 12.96
CA HIS A 65 17.02 -7.82 12.39
C HIS A 65 18.20 -8.61 12.96
N LYS A 66 17.92 -9.68 13.73
CA LYS A 66 18.93 -10.42 14.51
C LYS A 66 20.08 -11.01 13.69
N LYS A 67 19.82 -11.45 12.46
CA LYS A 67 20.85 -12.12 11.63
C LYS A 67 21.80 -11.12 10.95
N THR A 68 21.27 -10.00 10.42
CA THR A 68 22.06 -9.01 9.67
C THR A 68 22.51 -7.84 10.52
N MET A 69 21.97 -7.70 11.73
CA MET A 69 22.17 -6.56 12.64
C MET A 69 21.70 -5.21 12.08
N LEU A 70 21.04 -5.22 10.93
CA LEU A 70 20.39 -4.02 10.38
C LEU A 70 19.29 -3.54 11.31
N GLN A 71 19.15 -2.23 11.43
CA GLN A 71 18.21 -1.62 12.36
C GLN A 71 17.61 -0.33 11.80
N GLU A 72 16.35 -0.05 12.18
CA GLU A 72 15.63 1.17 11.87
C GLU A 72 15.00 1.75 13.13
N VAL A 73 15.00 3.06 13.21
CA VAL A 73 14.35 3.81 14.31
C VAL A 73 12.87 3.98 13.95
N VAL A 74 12.00 3.70 14.90
CA VAL A 74 10.55 3.65 14.70
C VAL A 74 9.84 4.50 15.74
N ASP A 75 8.94 5.33 15.31
CA ASP A 75 7.89 5.95 16.13
C ASP A 75 6.52 5.31 15.82
N SER A 76 5.49 5.74 16.53
CA SER A 76 4.13 5.19 16.36
C SER A 76 3.55 5.37 14.95
N HIS A 77 4.09 6.28 14.15
CA HIS A 77 3.58 6.61 12.80
C HIS A 77 4.47 6.08 11.67
N SER A 78 5.73 5.74 11.97
CA SER A 78 6.72 5.34 10.97
C SER A 78 6.99 3.84 10.90
N GLN A 79 6.28 3.02 11.68
CA GLN A 79 6.55 1.58 11.78
C GLN A 79 6.55 0.87 10.42
N THR A 80 5.53 1.09 9.62
CA THR A 80 5.41 0.44 8.30
C THR A 80 6.55 0.84 7.36
N SER A 81 6.87 2.14 7.28
CA SER A 81 7.97 2.61 6.44
C SER A 81 9.33 2.11 6.91
N ALA A 82 9.56 2.02 8.22
CA ALA A 82 10.78 1.45 8.77
C ALA A 82 10.91 -0.06 8.46
N LEU A 83 9.81 -0.81 8.59
CA LEU A 83 9.77 -2.22 8.21
C LEU A 83 10.03 -2.43 6.72
N LEU A 84 9.46 -1.60 5.85
CA LEU A 84 9.70 -1.65 4.40
C LEU A 84 11.17 -1.37 4.06
N LYS A 85 11.77 -0.34 4.66
CA LYS A 85 13.21 -0.04 4.50
C LYS A 85 14.06 -1.22 4.94
N LEU A 86 13.78 -1.79 6.12
CA LEU A 86 14.50 -2.93 6.64
C LEU A 86 14.32 -4.17 5.73
N CYS A 87 13.11 -4.41 5.23
CA CYS A 87 12.82 -5.47 4.28
C CYS A 87 13.66 -5.31 3.00
N LYS A 88 13.70 -4.12 2.44
CA LYS A 88 14.50 -3.81 1.25
C LYS A 88 16.00 -4.05 1.48
N GLN A 89 16.54 -3.60 2.61
CA GLN A 89 17.95 -3.80 2.97
C GLN A 89 18.31 -5.28 3.16
N ILE A 90 17.40 -6.08 3.73
CA ILE A 90 17.64 -7.51 3.99
C ILE A 90 17.52 -8.34 2.71
N THR A 91 16.54 -8.02 1.87
CA THR A 91 16.15 -8.88 0.73
C THR A 91 16.76 -8.41 -0.58
N GLY A 92 17.13 -7.13 -0.71
CA GLY A 92 17.57 -6.51 -1.97
C GLY A 92 16.49 -6.57 -3.06
N CYS A 93 15.20 -6.64 -2.71
CA CYS A 93 14.11 -6.66 -3.67
C CYS A 93 13.54 -5.26 -3.92
N ASN A 94 12.91 -5.07 -5.07
CA ASN A 94 12.05 -3.92 -5.31
C ASN A 94 10.72 -4.14 -4.60
N ILE A 95 10.20 -3.09 -3.96
CA ILE A 95 8.96 -3.16 -3.20
C ILE A 95 7.96 -2.17 -3.79
N VAL A 96 6.87 -2.69 -4.31
CA VAL A 96 5.76 -1.89 -4.86
C VAL A 96 4.53 -2.08 -3.99
N GLY A 97 3.88 -0.98 -3.64
CA GLY A 97 2.64 -1.01 -2.88
C GLY A 97 1.45 -0.51 -3.68
N PHE A 98 0.29 -1.14 -3.47
CA PHE A 98 -0.99 -0.68 -3.98
C PHE A 98 -1.96 -0.49 -2.82
N TYR A 99 -2.57 0.67 -2.75
CA TYR A 99 -3.60 0.99 -1.77
C TYR A 99 -4.84 1.55 -2.45
N ILE A 100 -5.94 0.80 -2.35
CA ILE A 100 -7.24 1.21 -2.86
C ILE A 100 -7.93 2.01 -1.77
N LEU A 101 -8.25 3.27 -2.04
CA LEU A 101 -8.77 4.20 -1.04
C LEU A 101 -9.79 5.18 -1.62
N ASN A 102 -10.62 5.70 -0.74
CA ASN A 102 -11.54 6.78 -1.06
C ASN A 102 -10.88 8.18 -0.91
N GLY A 103 -11.54 9.21 -1.41
CA GLY A 103 -11.00 10.58 -1.37
C GLY A 103 -10.80 11.16 0.04
N ARG A 104 -11.43 10.59 1.10
CA ARG A 104 -11.23 10.99 2.50
C ARG A 104 -9.93 10.42 3.04
N ASP A 105 -9.68 9.14 2.79
CA ASP A 105 -8.48 8.45 3.25
C ASP A 105 -7.23 8.95 2.55
N PHE A 106 -7.35 9.44 1.31
CA PHE A 106 -6.25 10.07 0.59
C PHE A 106 -5.58 11.20 1.38
N ARG A 107 -6.37 12.08 2.01
CA ARG A 107 -5.82 13.14 2.86
C ARG A 107 -5.07 12.57 4.06
N ASN A 108 -5.61 11.55 4.70
CA ASN A 108 -4.99 10.91 5.86
C ASN A 108 -3.62 10.30 5.49
N VAL A 109 -3.52 9.70 4.31
CA VAL A 109 -2.25 9.17 3.78
C VAL A 109 -1.21 10.28 3.60
N LEU A 110 -1.57 11.41 2.97
CA LEU A 110 -0.66 12.54 2.78
C LEU A 110 -0.12 13.08 4.12
N TYR A 111 -0.98 13.21 5.13
CA TYR A 111 -0.58 13.65 6.48
C TYR A 111 0.34 12.62 7.15
N ARG A 112 -0.02 11.35 7.11
CA ARG A 112 0.75 10.27 7.77
C ARG A 112 2.17 10.15 7.22
N TYR A 113 2.32 10.19 5.92
CA TYR A 113 3.63 10.10 5.29
C TYR A 113 4.34 11.45 5.19
N LYS A 114 3.78 12.53 5.79
CA LYS A 114 4.34 13.89 5.79
C LYS A 114 4.75 14.35 4.40
N ILE A 115 3.89 14.09 3.40
CA ILE A 115 4.17 14.45 2.01
C ILE A 115 4.12 15.97 1.87
N PRO A 116 5.21 16.64 1.46
CA PRO A 116 5.29 18.09 1.36
C PRO A 116 4.62 18.58 0.07
N VAL A 117 3.29 18.59 0.05
CA VAL A 117 2.49 19.03 -1.10
C VAL A 117 1.34 19.92 -0.66
N ASP A 118 0.87 20.74 -1.57
CA ASP A 118 -0.43 21.41 -1.40
C ASP A 118 -1.53 20.33 -1.42
N HIS A 119 -2.22 20.20 -0.29
CA HIS A 119 -3.21 19.14 -0.09
C HIS A 119 -4.44 19.28 -0.99
N ASP A 120 -4.85 20.50 -1.30
CA ASP A 120 -6.04 20.76 -2.12
C ASP A 120 -5.72 20.49 -3.60
N LEU A 121 -4.57 20.93 -4.05
CA LEU A 121 -4.08 20.63 -5.40
C LEU A 121 -3.88 19.11 -5.58
N ALA A 122 -3.20 18.46 -4.64
CA ALA A 122 -2.99 17.01 -4.68
C ALA A 122 -4.31 16.22 -4.72
N ARG A 123 -5.33 16.69 -3.99
CA ARG A 123 -6.66 16.08 -4.00
C ARG A 123 -7.38 16.30 -5.33
N ALA A 124 -7.27 17.49 -5.93
CA ALA A 124 -7.84 17.77 -7.23
C ALA A 124 -7.21 16.89 -8.32
N GLU A 125 -5.89 16.74 -8.32
CA GLU A 125 -5.15 15.86 -9.22
C GLU A 125 -5.55 14.39 -9.02
N PHE A 126 -5.65 13.93 -7.76
CA PHE A 126 -6.06 12.56 -7.43
C PHE A 126 -7.47 12.25 -7.93
N ARG A 127 -8.42 13.21 -7.79
CA ARG A 127 -9.77 13.06 -8.34
C ARG A 127 -9.81 13.04 -9.86
N LYS A 128 -8.95 13.82 -10.50
CA LYS A 128 -8.88 13.91 -11.96
C LYS A 128 -8.26 12.66 -12.57
N ASN A 129 -7.18 12.16 -11.98
CA ASN A 129 -6.38 11.06 -12.51
C ASN A 129 -6.82 9.68 -11.99
N ASN A 130 -7.62 9.63 -10.90
CA ASN A 130 -8.03 8.44 -10.15
C ASN A 130 -6.87 7.65 -9.50
N TYR A 131 -5.65 8.12 -9.58
CA TYR A 131 -4.49 7.57 -8.89
C TYR A 131 -3.45 8.63 -8.56
N ARG A 132 -2.55 8.30 -7.63
CA ARG A 132 -1.32 9.05 -7.36
C ARG A 132 -0.21 8.08 -6.95
N ILE A 133 1.02 8.41 -7.31
CA ILE A 133 2.20 7.62 -6.97
C ILE A 133 3.02 8.38 -5.94
N LEU A 134 3.43 7.69 -4.89
CA LEU A 134 4.33 8.20 -3.86
C LEU A 134 5.63 7.38 -3.86
N THR A 135 6.77 8.03 -3.70
CA THR A 135 8.09 7.39 -3.64
C THR A 135 8.73 7.48 -2.24
N SER A 136 8.02 8.07 -1.27
CA SER A 136 8.58 8.42 0.05
C SER A 136 8.16 7.50 1.20
N ALA A 137 7.22 6.59 0.98
CA ALA A 137 6.61 5.78 2.04
C ALA A 137 7.39 4.49 2.39
N GLY A 138 8.63 4.34 1.94
CA GLY A 138 9.44 3.12 2.11
C GLY A 138 9.30 2.13 0.96
N TYR A 139 8.35 2.34 0.06
CA TYR A 139 8.21 1.64 -1.21
C TYR A 139 9.12 2.26 -2.27
N ASP A 140 9.45 1.50 -3.32
CA ASP A 140 10.03 2.07 -4.54
C ASP A 140 8.97 2.89 -5.27
N GLU A 141 7.78 2.34 -5.43
CA GLU A 141 6.58 3.07 -5.83
C GLU A 141 5.37 2.64 -4.99
N TYR A 142 4.60 3.59 -4.51
CA TYR A 142 3.36 3.37 -3.77
C TYR A 142 2.19 3.99 -4.52
N TYR A 143 1.37 3.14 -5.09
CA TYR A 143 0.22 3.49 -5.89
C TYR A 143 -1.02 3.67 -5.01
N LEU A 144 -1.46 4.90 -4.87
CA LEU A 144 -2.74 5.23 -4.28
C LEU A 144 -3.80 5.22 -5.38
N ILE A 145 -4.77 4.33 -5.32
CA ILE A 145 -5.78 4.14 -6.35
C ILE A 145 -7.15 4.50 -5.76
N ARG A 146 -7.90 5.31 -6.49
CA ARG A 146 -9.22 5.74 -6.08
C ARG A 146 -10.25 4.64 -6.31
N ALA A 147 -10.93 4.20 -5.24
CA ALA A 147 -11.92 3.12 -5.30
C ALA A 147 -13.07 3.42 -6.27
N GLU A 148 -13.57 4.66 -6.28
CA GLU A 148 -14.68 5.07 -7.17
C GLU A 148 -14.30 5.15 -8.66
N GLY A 149 -13.02 4.94 -8.99
CA GLY A 149 -12.51 4.89 -10.37
C GLY A 149 -12.25 3.47 -10.87
N MET A 150 -12.40 2.47 -10.01
CA MET A 150 -12.25 1.06 -10.36
C MET A 150 -13.63 0.50 -10.72
N ASP A 151 -13.97 0.46 -12.00
CA ASP A 151 -15.08 -0.39 -12.47
C ASP A 151 -14.59 -1.84 -12.38
N THR A 152 -15.10 -2.58 -11.41
CA THR A 152 -14.81 -4.01 -11.21
C THR A 152 -15.68 -4.91 -12.08
N ASP A 153 -16.65 -4.35 -12.77
CA ASP A 153 -17.55 -5.09 -13.67
C ASP A 153 -16.93 -5.22 -15.07
N ASP A 154 -15.80 -5.94 -15.13
CA ASP A 154 -15.14 -6.28 -16.41
C ASP A 154 -15.93 -7.29 -17.26
N ASP A 155 -16.97 -7.91 -16.70
CA ASP A 155 -17.83 -8.88 -17.40
C ASP A 155 -19.08 -8.28 -18.04
N GLU A 156 -19.52 -7.10 -17.62
CA GLU A 156 -20.56 -6.37 -18.32
C GLU A 156 -19.95 -5.48 -19.39
N GLY A 157 -19.99 -5.95 -20.64
CA GLY A 157 -19.69 -5.15 -21.81
C GLY A 157 -20.44 -3.81 -21.76
N PHE A 158 -19.99 -2.84 -22.52
CA PHE A 158 -20.61 -1.51 -22.60
C PHE A 158 -22.15 -1.61 -22.64
N VAL A 159 -22.79 -1.49 -21.47
CA VAL A 159 -24.25 -1.57 -21.32
C VAL A 159 -24.86 -0.19 -21.50
N VAL A 160 -25.64 -0.03 -22.54
CA VAL A 160 -26.41 1.17 -22.80
C VAL A 160 -27.87 0.87 -22.51
N LYS A 161 -28.55 1.73 -21.73
CA LYS A 161 -30.00 1.63 -21.54
C LYS A 161 -30.68 1.82 -22.89
N GLU A 162 -31.68 0.97 -23.19
CA GLU A 162 -32.40 0.95 -24.49
C GLU A 162 -32.93 2.31 -24.97
N ASN A 163 -33.18 3.25 -24.06
CA ASN A 163 -33.66 4.60 -24.35
C ASN A 163 -32.65 5.71 -23.93
N ALA A 164 -31.34 5.42 -24.02
CA ALA A 164 -30.33 6.39 -23.62
C ALA A 164 -30.31 7.57 -24.62
N THR A 165 -30.34 8.78 -24.08
CA THR A 165 -30.08 10.01 -24.86
C THR A 165 -28.64 10.02 -25.36
N THR A 166 -28.34 10.76 -26.43
CA THR A 166 -26.97 10.96 -26.94
C THR A 166 -26.00 11.40 -25.82
N ARG A 167 -26.47 12.25 -24.90
CA ARG A 167 -25.69 12.69 -23.73
C ARG A 167 -25.44 11.56 -22.73
N GLY A 168 -26.41 10.66 -22.54
CA GLY A 168 -26.28 9.47 -21.70
C GLY A 168 -25.29 8.46 -22.30
N LEU A 169 -25.32 8.27 -23.62
CA LEU A 169 -24.36 7.44 -24.37
C LEU A 169 -22.94 7.93 -24.24
N VAL A 170 -22.72 9.23 -24.44
CA VAL A 170 -21.37 9.87 -24.30
C VAL A 170 -20.87 9.73 -22.86
N SER A 171 -21.73 9.94 -21.86
CA SER A 171 -21.35 9.78 -20.46
C SER A 171 -20.98 8.34 -20.10
N ALA A 172 -21.78 7.35 -20.55
CA ALA A 172 -21.52 5.92 -20.33
C ALA A 172 -20.22 5.48 -21.03
N PHE A 173 -20.00 5.92 -22.27
CA PHE A 173 -18.76 5.63 -23.00
C PHE A 173 -17.53 6.27 -22.37
N SER A 174 -17.62 7.53 -21.92
CA SER A 174 -16.54 8.19 -21.20
C SER A 174 -16.18 7.47 -19.91
N LYS A 175 -17.18 7.00 -19.16
CA LYS A 175 -16.96 6.24 -17.92
C LYS A 175 -16.26 4.92 -18.22
N TYR A 176 -16.74 4.16 -19.20
CA TYR A 176 -16.18 2.88 -19.63
C TYR A 176 -14.72 2.99 -20.11
N THR A 177 -14.41 4.02 -20.90
CA THR A 177 -13.04 4.24 -21.40
C THR A 177 -12.10 4.78 -20.31
N SER A 178 -12.59 5.58 -19.36
CA SER A 178 -11.75 6.15 -18.29
C SER A 178 -11.22 5.07 -17.34
N GLY A 179 -12.03 4.09 -16.94
CA GLY A 179 -11.60 2.97 -16.10
C GLY A 179 -10.52 2.14 -16.78
N ARG A 180 -10.71 1.78 -18.05
CA ARG A 180 -9.72 1.00 -18.84
C ARG A 180 -8.41 1.75 -19.09
N LEU A 181 -8.48 3.07 -19.36
CA LEU A 181 -7.29 3.90 -19.55
C LEU A 181 -6.44 3.97 -18.28
N MET A 182 -7.08 4.13 -17.12
CA MET A 182 -6.39 4.15 -15.84
C MET A 182 -5.66 2.84 -15.58
N ASN A 183 -6.34 1.71 -15.74
CA ASN A 183 -5.74 0.38 -15.53
C ASN A 183 -4.52 0.17 -16.45
N ARG A 184 -4.57 0.61 -17.70
CA ARG A 184 -3.45 0.52 -18.65
C ARG A 184 -2.28 1.43 -18.26
N VAL A 185 -2.53 2.64 -17.80
CA VAL A 185 -1.46 3.57 -17.37
C VAL A 185 -0.75 3.04 -16.15
N VAL A 186 -1.49 2.59 -15.13
CA VAL A 186 -0.93 2.00 -13.92
C VAL A 186 -0.15 0.73 -14.26
N LEU A 187 -0.72 -0.15 -15.10
CA LEU A 187 -0.07 -1.40 -15.51
C LEU A 187 1.22 -1.16 -16.30
N ASN A 188 1.22 -0.25 -17.27
CA ASN A 188 2.41 0.05 -18.07
C ASN A 188 3.53 0.63 -17.21
N ARG A 189 3.18 1.49 -16.24
CA ARG A 189 4.18 2.03 -15.31
C ARG A 189 4.72 0.95 -14.38
N PHE A 190 3.85 0.10 -13.85
CA PHE A 190 4.24 -1.04 -13.04
C PHE A 190 5.17 -2.00 -13.80
N ILE A 191 4.86 -2.32 -15.06
CA ILE A 191 5.74 -3.14 -15.91
C ILE A 191 7.13 -2.49 -16.01
N GLY A 192 7.21 -1.17 -16.20
CA GLY A 192 8.49 -0.45 -16.25
C GLY A 192 9.31 -0.50 -14.95
N VAL A 193 8.67 -0.72 -13.80
CA VAL A 193 9.37 -0.85 -12.49
C VAL A 193 9.91 -2.26 -12.28
N ILE A 194 9.22 -3.28 -12.83
CA ILE A 194 9.58 -4.69 -12.62
C ILE A 194 10.43 -5.29 -13.76
N SER A 195 10.59 -4.56 -14.86
CA SER A 195 11.45 -4.95 -16.01
C SER A 195 12.89 -4.56 -15.78
#